data_cad729e6d72778cd9a61b247b649560b
#
_entry.id   cad729e6d72778cd9a61b247b649560b
#
_cell.length_a   1.000
_cell.length_b   1.000
_cell.length_c   1.000
_cell.angle_alpha   90.00
_cell.angle_beta   90.00
_cell.angle_gamma   90.00
#
_symmetry.space_group_name_H-M   'P 1'
#
loop_
_entity.id
_entity.type
_entity.pdbx_description
1 polymer ?
#
loop_
_entity_poly.entity_id
_entity_poly.type
_entity_poly.pdbx_seq_one_letter_code
_entity_poly.pdbx_strand_id
1 'polypeptide(L)'
;MNKVKICGITNLDDALACAEIDVDFIGFIFYKKSPRFIDVNEAKTICEYLSNYKIKKVGVFVDEVPSKINQIADYVGLDFVQLHGAETPELVNKINIKKIKAFSVKSKGGIKYLDYNCLLYTSDAADE
;
A
#
# COMPACT_ATOMS: atom_id res chain seq x y z
N MET A 1 -19.60 2.75 7.66
CA MET A 1 -19.55 2.90 6.19
C MET A 1 -18.36 2.17 5.63
N ASN A 2 -18.59 1.32 4.65
CA ASN A 2 -17.51 0.53 4.06
C ASN A 2 -16.66 1.36 3.11
N LYS A 3 -15.36 1.09 3.13
CA LYS A 3 -14.43 1.73 2.21
C LYS A 3 -13.95 0.73 1.17
N VAL A 4 -13.70 1.22 -0.04
CA VAL A 4 -13.28 0.39 -1.16
C VAL A 4 -11.85 0.76 -1.55
N LYS A 5 -11.02 -0.25 -1.69
CA LYS A 5 -9.64 -0.11 -2.16
C LYS A 5 -9.43 -1.00 -3.37
N ILE A 6 -8.92 -0.43 -4.46
CA ILE A 6 -8.52 -1.17 -5.65
C ILE A 6 -7.00 -1.22 -5.68
N CYS A 7 -6.45 -2.41 -5.57
CA CYS A 7 -5.01 -2.62 -5.50
C CYS A 7 -4.45 -3.09 -6.84
N GLY A 8 -3.18 -2.75 -7.10
CA GLY A 8 -2.50 -3.22 -8.30
C GLY A 8 -2.70 -2.36 -9.52
N ILE A 9 -2.85 -1.06 -9.33
CA ILE A 9 -2.96 -0.11 -10.43
C ILE A 9 -1.60 -0.02 -11.14
N THR A 10 -1.61 -0.18 -12.46
CA THR A 10 -0.40 -0.14 -13.27
C THR A 10 -0.43 0.89 -14.38
N ASN A 11 -1.54 1.59 -14.57
CA ASN A 11 -1.65 2.58 -15.64
C ASN A 11 -2.60 3.71 -15.25
N LEU A 12 -2.48 4.83 -15.96
CA LEU A 12 -3.27 6.03 -15.68
C LEU A 12 -4.75 5.84 -15.95
N ASP A 13 -5.11 5.13 -17.01
CA ASP A 13 -6.51 4.96 -17.37
C ASP A 13 -7.30 4.26 -16.26
N ASP A 14 -6.72 3.20 -15.68
CA ASP A 14 -7.36 2.49 -14.58
C ASP A 14 -7.45 3.36 -13.34
N ALA A 15 -6.41 4.14 -13.07
CA ALA A 15 -6.40 5.04 -11.91
C ALA A 15 -7.49 6.12 -12.04
N LEU A 16 -7.62 6.70 -13.20
CA LEU A 16 -8.65 7.71 -13.45
C LEU A 16 -10.05 7.12 -13.35
N ALA A 17 -10.25 5.92 -13.87
CA ALA A 17 -11.54 5.23 -13.76
C ALA A 17 -11.91 5.03 -12.28
N CYS A 18 -10.96 4.62 -11.44
CA CYS A 18 -11.19 4.47 -10.01
C CYS A 18 -11.56 5.80 -9.35
N ALA A 19 -10.85 6.87 -9.72
CA ALA A 19 -11.10 8.18 -9.15
C ALA A 19 -12.49 8.70 -9.51
N GLU A 20 -12.93 8.43 -10.73
CA GLU A 20 -14.23 8.90 -11.22
C GLU A 20 -15.41 8.19 -10.55
N ILE A 21 -15.23 6.96 -10.10
CA ILE A 21 -16.30 6.23 -9.39
C ILE A 21 -16.16 6.34 -7.87
N ASP A 22 -15.35 7.27 -7.38
CA ASP A 22 -15.21 7.58 -5.96
C ASP A 22 -14.74 6.40 -5.11
N VAL A 23 -13.80 5.62 -5.63
CA VAL A 23 -13.08 4.62 -4.84
C VAL A 23 -12.28 5.34 -3.74
N ASP A 24 -12.26 4.81 -2.54
CA ASP A 24 -11.60 5.47 -1.41
C ASP A 24 -10.07 5.40 -1.49
N PHE A 25 -9.54 4.25 -1.91
CA PHE A 25 -8.10 4.02 -1.99
C PHE A 25 -7.72 3.33 -3.29
N ILE A 26 -6.57 3.70 -3.85
CA ILE A 26 -5.91 2.89 -4.88
C ILE A 26 -4.55 2.47 -4.37
N GLY A 27 -4.12 1.28 -4.78
CA GLY A 27 -2.84 0.71 -4.36
C GLY A 27 -1.90 0.53 -5.53
N PHE A 28 -0.63 0.90 -5.31
CA PHE A 28 0.47 0.67 -6.24
C PHE A 28 1.40 -0.38 -5.61
N ILE A 29 1.72 -1.41 -6.36
CA ILE A 29 2.55 -2.50 -5.84
C ILE A 29 4.01 -2.27 -6.24
N PHE A 30 4.86 -2.01 -5.26
CA PHE A 30 6.28 -1.77 -5.47
C PHE A 30 7.13 -3.01 -5.19
N TYR A 31 6.53 -4.18 -5.33
CA TYR A 31 7.21 -5.45 -5.18
C TYR A 31 7.50 -6.03 -6.56
N LYS A 32 8.78 -6.15 -6.89
CA LYS A 32 9.19 -6.50 -8.25
C LYS A 32 8.74 -7.87 -8.72
N LYS A 33 8.49 -8.78 -7.79
CA LYS A 33 8.02 -10.13 -8.13
C LYS A 33 6.52 -10.19 -8.42
N SER A 34 5.79 -9.11 -8.17
CA SER A 34 4.37 -9.07 -8.45
C SER A 34 4.12 -8.85 -9.94
N PRO A 35 3.15 -9.56 -10.55
CA PRO A 35 2.78 -9.28 -11.94
C PRO A 35 2.16 -7.89 -12.11
N ARG A 36 1.74 -7.25 -11.03
CA ARG A 36 1.18 -5.89 -11.04
C ARG A 36 2.17 -4.86 -10.50
N PHE A 37 3.45 -5.16 -10.58
CA PHE A 37 4.49 -4.22 -10.18
C PHE A 37 4.43 -2.96 -11.04
N ILE A 38 4.59 -1.80 -10.40
CA ILE A 38 4.69 -0.52 -11.10
C ILE A 38 5.99 0.18 -10.71
N ASP A 39 6.60 0.85 -11.68
CA ASP A 39 7.78 1.67 -11.45
C ASP A 39 7.42 2.93 -10.65
N VAL A 40 8.34 3.37 -9.80
CA VAL A 40 8.08 4.54 -8.93
C VAL A 40 7.83 5.81 -9.71
N ASN A 41 8.47 5.98 -10.86
CA ASN A 41 8.26 7.18 -11.69
C ASN A 41 6.88 7.18 -12.33
N GLU A 42 6.40 6.03 -12.76
CA GLU A 42 5.06 5.91 -13.32
C GLU A 42 4.02 6.16 -12.24
N ALA A 43 4.22 5.61 -11.05
CA ALA A 43 3.31 5.83 -9.93
C ALA A 43 3.25 7.32 -9.54
N LYS A 44 4.40 8.00 -9.54
CA LYS A 44 4.46 9.42 -9.26
C LYS A 44 3.66 10.23 -10.28
N THR A 45 3.82 9.92 -11.55
CA THR A 45 3.07 10.60 -12.61
C THR A 45 1.56 10.40 -12.44
N ILE A 46 1.13 9.17 -12.15
CA ILE A 46 -0.29 8.88 -11.90
C ILE A 46 -0.79 9.69 -10.71
N CYS A 47 -0.04 9.72 -9.62
CA CYS A 47 -0.45 10.47 -8.42
C CYS A 47 -0.59 11.96 -8.71
N GLU A 48 0.25 12.51 -9.58
CA GLU A 48 0.14 13.92 -9.98
C GLU A 48 -1.16 14.18 -10.72
N TYR A 49 -1.57 13.28 -11.60
CA TYR A 49 -2.85 13.40 -12.30
C TYR A 49 -4.05 13.27 -11.35
N LEU A 50 -3.87 12.59 -10.22
CA LEU A 50 -4.94 12.39 -9.24
C LEU A 50 -4.98 13.45 -8.15
N SER A 51 -4.16 14.48 -8.23
CA SER A 51 -4.03 15.47 -7.16
C SER A 51 -5.33 16.21 -6.84
N ASN A 52 -6.23 16.34 -7.82
CA ASN A 52 -7.51 17.02 -7.63
C ASN A 52 -8.64 16.10 -7.16
N TYR A 53 -8.35 14.81 -7.00
CA TYR A 53 -9.33 13.84 -6.52
C TYR A 53 -9.09 13.54 -5.05
N LYS A 54 -10.15 13.12 -4.36
CA LYS A 54 -10.05 12.79 -2.93
C LYS A 54 -9.49 11.41 -2.67
N ILE A 55 -9.25 10.64 -3.70
CA ILE A 55 -8.77 9.26 -3.58
C ILE A 55 -7.41 9.22 -2.88
N LYS A 56 -7.24 8.27 -1.95
CA LYS A 56 -5.99 8.08 -1.21
C LYS A 56 -5.08 7.10 -1.93
N LYS A 57 -3.79 7.36 -1.89
CA LYS A 57 -2.79 6.56 -2.59
C LYS A 57 -2.05 5.70 -1.58
N VAL A 58 -2.03 4.40 -1.84
CA VAL A 58 -1.40 3.40 -0.97
C VAL A 58 -0.27 2.73 -1.73
N GLY A 59 0.91 2.68 -1.16
CA GLY A 59 2.01 1.91 -1.72
C GLY A 59 2.13 0.58 -0.99
N VAL A 60 2.16 -0.52 -1.73
CA VAL A 60 2.28 -1.87 -1.17
C VAL A 60 3.72 -2.34 -1.28
N PHE A 61 4.29 -2.74 -0.16
CA PHE A 61 5.67 -3.20 -0.05
C PHE A 61 5.72 -4.58 0.60
N VAL A 62 6.69 -5.38 0.19
CA VAL A 62 6.93 -6.70 0.76
C VAL A 62 8.39 -6.76 1.19
N ASP A 63 8.63 -6.82 2.49
CA ASP A 63 9.97 -6.97 3.10
C ASP A 63 10.99 -5.95 2.60
N GLU A 64 10.54 -4.74 2.31
CA GLU A 64 11.43 -3.67 1.86
C GLU A 64 12.07 -2.95 3.05
N VAL A 65 13.25 -2.37 2.83
CA VAL A 65 13.98 -1.60 3.85
C VAL A 65 13.18 -0.33 4.20
N PRO A 66 13.00 -0.02 5.50
CA PRO A 66 12.21 1.15 5.89
C PRO A 66 12.66 2.47 5.29
N SER A 67 13.98 2.69 5.17
CA SER A 67 14.47 3.94 4.58
C SER A 67 14.04 4.08 3.12
N LYS A 68 14.02 2.98 2.39
CA LYS A 68 13.59 2.99 1.00
C LYS A 68 12.08 3.21 0.90
N ILE A 69 11.31 2.61 1.79
CA ILE A 69 9.86 2.83 1.86
C ILE A 69 9.57 4.31 2.08
N ASN A 70 10.27 4.93 3.04
CA ASN A 70 10.09 6.36 3.34
C ASN A 70 10.44 7.23 2.13
N GLN A 71 11.53 6.90 1.42
CA GLN A 71 11.94 7.63 0.24
C GLN A 71 10.91 7.54 -0.89
N ILE A 72 10.40 6.33 -1.14
CA ILE A 72 9.41 6.11 -2.19
C ILE A 72 8.11 6.81 -1.84
N ALA A 73 7.67 6.72 -0.58
CA ALA A 73 6.44 7.36 -0.13
C ALA A 73 6.48 8.87 -0.34
N ASP A 74 7.62 9.48 -0.01
CA ASP A 74 7.81 10.91 -0.18
C ASP A 74 7.88 11.29 -1.67
N TYR A 75 8.63 10.53 -2.44
CA TYR A 75 8.83 10.81 -3.86
C TYR A 75 7.54 10.68 -4.68
N VAL A 76 6.79 9.62 -4.43
CA VAL A 76 5.54 9.34 -5.16
C VAL A 76 4.39 10.20 -4.64
N GLY A 77 4.41 10.56 -3.37
CA GLY A 77 3.32 11.28 -2.73
C GLY A 77 2.24 10.35 -2.21
N LEU A 78 2.65 9.28 -1.54
CA LEU A 78 1.71 8.31 -0.97
C LEU A 78 1.06 8.85 0.29
N ASP A 79 -0.20 8.47 0.51
CA ASP A 79 -0.91 8.78 1.75
C ASP A 79 -0.71 7.69 2.80
N PHE A 80 -0.55 6.43 2.35
CA PHE A 80 -0.36 5.27 3.21
C PHE A 80 0.65 4.32 2.59
N VAL A 81 1.26 3.49 3.43
CA VAL A 81 2.00 2.32 2.96
C VAL A 81 1.36 1.08 3.55
N GLN A 82 1.24 0.04 2.75
CA GLN A 82 0.73 -1.26 3.16
C GLN A 82 1.87 -2.26 3.15
N LEU A 83 2.04 -2.95 4.26
CA LEU A 83 3.12 -3.90 4.45
C LEU A 83 2.54 -5.31 4.37
N HIS A 84 2.97 -6.07 3.39
CA HIS A 84 2.39 -7.37 3.05
C HIS A 84 3.38 -8.52 3.17
N GLY A 85 4.50 -8.29 3.83
CA GLY A 85 5.52 -9.31 4.03
C GLY A 85 5.65 -9.71 5.48
N ALA A 86 6.84 -10.19 5.84
CA ALA A 86 7.15 -10.64 7.19
C ALA A 86 7.82 -9.53 8.02
N GLU A 87 7.38 -8.31 7.85
CA GLU A 87 7.94 -7.16 8.57
C GLU A 87 7.72 -7.28 10.07
N THR A 88 8.77 -7.03 10.84
CA THR A 88 8.69 -7.06 12.30
C THR A 88 8.16 -5.73 12.82
N PRO A 89 7.62 -5.70 14.06
CA PRO A 89 7.19 -4.43 14.66
C PRO A 89 8.30 -3.39 14.71
N GLU A 90 9.54 -3.80 14.90
CA GLU A 90 10.68 -2.88 14.96
C GLU A 90 10.91 -2.19 13.63
N LEU A 91 10.82 -2.94 12.53
CA LEU A 91 10.97 -2.36 11.20
C LEU A 91 9.81 -1.44 10.86
N VAL A 92 8.60 -1.85 11.22
CA VAL A 92 7.38 -1.08 10.96
C VAL A 92 7.46 0.29 11.65
N ASN A 93 8.00 0.33 12.87
CA ASN A 93 8.11 1.57 13.62
C ASN A 93 9.10 2.57 13.00
N LYS A 94 9.96 2.14 12.10
CA LYS A 94 10.89 3.02 11.40
C LYS A 94 10.29 3.69 10.17
N ILE A 95 9.07 3.33 9.83
CA ILE A 95 8.36 3.90 8.69
C ILE A 95 7.59 5.13 9.17
N ASN A 96 7.80 6.26 8.51
CA ASN A 96 7.32 7.56 8.98
C ASN A 96 5.93 7.95 8.50
N ILE A 97 5.37 7.19 7.58
CA ILE A 97 4.06 7.47 7.00
C ILE A 97 3.01 6.54 7.64
N LYS A 98 1.74 6.87 7.50
CA LYS A 98 0.64 6.04 7.99
C LYS A 98 0.71 4.66 7.37
N LYS A 99 0.49 3.63 8.20
CA LYS A 99 0.75 2.25 7.81
C LYS A 99 -0.48 1.38 7.90
N ILE A 100 -0.57 0.45 6.96
CA ILE A 100 -1.55 -0.63 6.94
C ILE A 100 -0.74 -1.93 7.00
N LYS A 101 -1.04 -2.78 7.95
CA LYS A 101 -0.36 -4.08 8.03
C LYS A 101 -1.32 -5.17 7.56
N ALA A 102 -0.91 -5.90 6.53
CA ALA A 102 -1.67 -7.04 6.03
C ALA A 102 -1.06 -8.32 6.55
N PHE A 103 -1.90 -9.22 7.02
CA PHE A 103 -1.49 -10.53 7.54
C PHE A 103 -2.06 -11.61 6.67
N SER A 104 -1.22 -12.59 6.33
CA SER A 104 -1.67 -13.78 5.63
C SER A 104 -2.11 -14.80 6.67
N VAL A 105 -3.40 -15.14 6.69
CA VAL A 105 -3.96 -16.03 7.70
C VAL A 105 -3.94 -17.45 7.16
N LYS A 106 -2.82 -18.14 7.34
CA LYS A 106 -2.66 -19.53 6.89
C LYS A 106 -2.71 -20.53 8.01
N SER A 107 -2.56 -20.09 9.24
CA SER A 107 -2.61 -20.96 10.40
C SER A 107 -3.24 -20.24 11.57
N LYS A 108 -3.75 -21.03 12.51
CA LYS A 108 -4.38 -20.49 13.70
C LYS A 108 -3.34 -19.95 14.67
N GLY A 109 -3.62 -18.81 15.22
CA GLY A 109 -2.80 -18.21 16.27
C GLY A 109 -1.54 -17.59 15.74
N GLY A 110 -0.81 -16.96 16.62
CA GLY A 110 0.48 -16.38 16.29
C GLY A 110 0.46 -14.99 15.69
N ILE A 111 -0.71 -14.49 15.32
CA ILE A 111 -0.78 -13.12 14.82
C ILE A 111 -0.83 -12.17 16.02
N LYS A 112 0.22 -11.40 16.19
CA LYS A 112 0.32 -10.44 17.29
C LYS A 112 0.27 -9.02 16.73
N TYR A 113 -0.82 -8.71 16.06
CA TYR A 113 -0.96 -7.41 15.42
C TYR A 113 -0.93 -6.24 16.41
N LEU A 114 -1.21 -6.49 17.67
CA LEU A 114 -1.14 -5.43 18.69
C LEU A 114 0.29 -4.94 18.93
N ASP A 115 1.28 -5.72 18.52
CA ASP A 115 2.68 -5.29 18.60
C ASP A 115 3.06 -4.31 17.50
N TYR A 116 2.20 -4.14 16.50
CA TYR A 116 2.44 -3.24 15.38
C TYR A 116 1.74 -1.92 15.60
N ASN A 117 2.45 -0.85 15.34
CA ASN A 117 1.90 0.50 15.43
C ASN A 117 1.38 0.92 14.07
N CYS A 118 0.25 0.36 13.68
CA CYS A 118 -0.36 0.59 12.37
C CYS A 118 -1.73 1.23 12.52
N LEU A 119 -2.07 2.05 11.54
CA LEU A 119 -3.38 2.70 11.49
C LEU A 119 -4.49 1.67 11.24
N LEU A 120 -4.23 0.72 10.35
CA LEU A 120 -5.19 -0.32 9.98
C LEU A 120 -4.49 -1.67 9.94
N TYR A 121 -5.25 -2.71 10.26
CA TYR A 121 -4.82 -4.09 10.13
C TYR A 121 -5.80 -4.81 9.22
N THR A 122 -5.25 -5.55 8.25
CA THR A 122 -6.06 -6.34 7.34
C THR A 122 -5.58 -7.78 7.34
N SER A 123 -6.49 -8.70 7.07
CA SER A 123 -6.12 -10.08 6.81
C SER A 123 -6.35 -10.34 5.33
N ASP A 124 -5.43 -11.05 4.72
CA ASP A 124 -5.53 -11.39 3.30
C ASP A 124 -5.31 -12.88 3.16
N ALA A 125 -6.37 -13.59 2.78
CA ALA A 125 -6.32 -15.03 2.58
C ALA A 125 -5.93 -15.39 1.15
N ALA A 126 -5.91 -14.43 0.25
CA ALA A 126 -5.55 -14.68 -1.14
C ALA A 126 -4.04 -14.54 -1.31
N ASP A 127 -3.44 -15.48 -2.01
CA ASP A 127 -2.04 -15.39 -2.37
C ASP A 127 -1.90 -14.61 -3.67
N GLU A 128 -1.11 -13.61 -3.60
CA GLU A 128 -0.79 -12.80 -4.78
C GLU A 128 0.43 -13.34 -5.50
#